data_438e2a9dab7dd834ae5a913db308ce95
#
_entry.id   438e2a9dab7dd834ae5a913db308ce95
#
_cell.length_a   1.000
_cell.length_b   1.000
_cell.length_c   1.000
_cell.angle_alpha   90.00
_cell.angle_beta   90.00
_cell.angle_gamma   90.00
#
_symmetry.space_group_name_H-M   'P 1'
#
loop_
_entity.id
_entity.type
_entity.pdbx_description
1 polymer ?
#
loop_
_entity_poly.entity_id
_entity_poly.type
_entity_poly.pdbx_seq_one_letter_code
_entity_poly.pdbx_strand_id
1 'polypeptide(L)'
;MIIQTKQKLIIAESRGVQDITAYTFRDRHRPKRDAFVGMLPPKLAQIMINLSGAQQFDCLWDPFCGTGTVLQEARLKKIDVYGSDLSEKMVDYTTKNMQWFDEKFGIGHKNKRQIDSSWKVFHADATTVKLSADQISRITHIVCETYLGQPFSAPPAPEKLRKVVGNCDYIISSFLRNIHPQIHPSTRLCIAIPAWQDASGRFTHLPLVNNLEKLGFSQLQRTSLLYHRPDQVVARELLTLKAIYPTETA
;
A
#
# COMPACT_ATOMS: atom_id res chain seq x y z
N MET A 1 33.23 10.71 -0.83
CA MET A 1 32.99 10.23 0.55
C MET A 1 33.86 8.99 0.77
N ILE A 2 34.53 8.93 1.92
CA ILE A 2 35.30 7.74 2.32
C ILE A 2 34.58 7.13 3.52
N ILE A 3 34.25 5.85 3.46
CA ILE A 3 33.56 5.13 4.50
C ILE A 3 34.53 4.08 5.06
N GLN A 4 34.92 4.21 6.31
CA GLN A 4 35.75 3.25 6.99
C GLN A 4 34.88 2.30 7.82
N THR A 5 35.01 1.00 7.54
CA THR A 5 34.42 -0.07 8.36
C THR A 5 35.53 -0.75 9.14
N LYS A 6 35.19 -1.66 10.08
CA LYS A 6 36.18 -2.45 10.81
C LYS A 6 37.08 -3.31 9.91
N GLN A 7 36.67 -3.57 8.68
CA GLN A 7 37.36 -4.52 7.76
C GLN A 7 37.75 -3.90 6.42
N LYS A 8 37.14 -2.80 6.01
CA LYS A 8 37.31 -2.24 4.65
C LYS A 8 37.29 -0.71 4.65
N LEU A 9 38.04 -0.13 3.73
CA LEU A 9 37.93 1.24 3.29
C LEU A 9 37.11 1.26 1.99
N ILE A 10 36.01 2.01 1.96
CA ILE A 10 35.12 2.10 0.81
C ILE A 10 35.17 3.53 0.30
N ILE A 11 35.48 3.70 -0.98
CA ILE A 11 35.38 5.00 -1.67
C ILE A 11 34.01 5.02 -2.35
N ALA A 12 33.22 6.04 -2.06
CA ALA A 12 31.89 6.21 -2.63
C ALA A 12 31.69 7.62 -3.17
N GLU A 13 30.96 7.71 -4.29
CA GLU A 13 30.52 8.95 -4.89
C GLU A 13 29.02 9.14 -4.64
N SER A 14 28.62 10.36 -4.23
CA SER A 14 27.20 10.70 -4.11
C SER A 14 26.63 10.93 -5.51
N ARG A 15 25.59 10.17 -5.89
CA ARG A 15 24.90 10.29 -7.19
C ARG A 15 23.64 11.15 -7.12
N GLY A 16 23.19 11.50 -5.93
CA GLY A 16 22.01 12.32 -5.74
C GLY A 16 21.60 12.42 -4.29
N VAL A 17 20.65 13.28 -4.03
CA VAL A 17 20.00 13.45 -2.72
C VAL A 17 18.50 13.32 -2.89
N GLN A 18 17.83 12.89 -1.81
CA GLN A 18 16.37 12.83 -1.79
C GLN A 18 15.80 14.25 -1.84
N ASP A 19 14.88 14.50 -2.78
CA ASP A 19 14.14 15.76 -2.85
C ASP A 19 13.06 15.82 -1.76
N ILE A 20 13.45 16.34 -0.59
CA ILE A 20 12.56 16.47 0.58
C ILE A 20 11.42 17.46 0.28
N THR A 21 11.69 18.49 -0.52
CA THR A 21 10.69 19.50 -0.88
C THR A 21 9.57 18.88 -1.71
N ALA A 22 9.91 18.07 -2.71
CA ALA A 22 8.92 17.37 -3.52
C ALA A 22 8.08 16.38 -2.70
N TYR A 23 8.68 15.67 -1.73
CA TYR A 23 7.92 14.82 -0.79
C TYR A 23 6.98 15.65 0.08
N THR A 24 7.47 16.72 0.68
CA THR A 24 6.66 17.63 1.52
C THR A 24 5.50 18.21 0.73
N PHE A 25 5.75 18.58 -0.53
CA PHE A 25 4.72 19.11 -1.41
C PHE A 25 3.60 18.09 -1.64
N ARG A 26 3.92 16.84 -2.02
CA ARG A 26 2.94 15.78 -2.23
C ARG A 26 2.24 15.34 -0.94
N ASP A 27 2.90 15.44 0.21
CA ASP A 27 2.30 15.07 1.49
C ASP A 27 1.35 16.16 2.03
N ARG A 28 1.74 17.44 1.92
CA ARG A 28 1.08 18.53 2.63
C ARG A 28 0.20 19.44 1.76
N HIS A 29 0.44 19.53 0.45
CA HIS A 29 -0.23 20.49 -0.44
C HIS A 29 -1.37 19.90 -1.27
N ARG A 30 -1.65 18.62 -1.14
CA ARG A 30 -2.83 18.03 -1.79
C ARG A 30 -4.11 18.65 -1.24
N PRO A 31 -5.14 18.90 -2.12
CA PRO A 31 -6.33 19.68 -1.75
C PRO A 31 -7.23 18.97 -0.72
N LYS A 32 -7.19 17.63 -0.69
CA LYS A 32 -8.01 16.83 0.22
C LYS A 32 -7.13 16.01 1.16
N ARG A 33 -7.35 16.22 2.47
CA ARG A 33 -6.63 15.55 3.55
C ARG A 33 -7.63 15.11 4.60
N ASP A 34 -7.42 13.98 5.22
CA ASP A 34 -8.21 13.50 6.34
C ASP A 34 -7.29 13.06 7.48
N ALA A 35 -7.24 13.84 8.55
CA ALA A 35 -6.38 13.57 9.70
C ALA A 35 -6.87 12.36 10.52
N PHE A 36 -8.18 12.04 10.43
CA PHE A 36 -8.76 10.91 11.17
C PHE A 36 -8.44 9.55 10.54
N VAL A 37 -8.32 9.51 9.21
CA VAL A 37 -8.02 8.24 8.51
C VAL A 37 -6.55 7.87 8.63
N GLY A 38 -5.71 8.80 9.08
CA GLY A 38 -4.25 8.60 9.04
C GLY A 38 -3.75 8.56 7.59
N MET A 39 -2.74 9.36 7.26
CA MET A 39 -2.27 9.40 5.88
C MET A 39 -0.99 8.60 5.74
N LEU A 40 -0.98 7.68 4.78
CA LEU A 40 0.23 6.96 4.38
C LEU A 40 1.29 7.98 3.91
N PRO A 41 2.51 7.98 4.47
CA PRO A 41 3.57 8.85 3.96
C PRO A 41 3.93 8.49 2.51
N PRO A 42 4.14 9.49 1.62
CA PRO A 42 4.53 9.23 0.22
C PRO A 42 5.76 8.33 0.09
N LYS A 43 6.75 8.51 0.97
CA LYS A 43 7.95 7.66 0.99
C LYS A 43 7.63 6.19 1.27
N LEU A 44 6.71 5.92 2.20
CA LEU A 44 6.30 4.56 2.51
C LEU A 44 5.52 3.94 1.35
N ALA A 45 4.64 4.72 0.71
CA ALA A 45 3.96 4.27 -0.51
C ALA A 45 4.95 3.87 -1.61
N GLN A 46 6.01 4.66 -1.85
CA GLN A 46 7.06 4.31 -2.81
C GLN A 46 7.81 3.03 -2.42
N ILE A 47 8.12 2.84 -1.12
CA ILE A 47 8.74 1.62 -0.63
C ILE A 47 7.83 0.41 -0.93
N MET A 48 6.54 0.52 -0.65
CA MET A 48 5.57 -0.56 -0.91
C MET A 48 5.44 -0.88 -2.40
N ILE A 49 5.38 0.13 -3.26
CA ILE A 49 5.38 -0.04 -4.73
C ILE A 49 6.66 -0.75 -5.19
N ASN A 50 7.82 -0.36 -4.67
CA ASN A 50 9.10 -1.02 -5.01
C ASN A 50 9.14 -2.47 -4.51
N LEU A 51 8.64 -2.75 -3.30
CA LEU A 51 8.57 -4.10 -2.74
C LEU A 51 7.62 -5.01 -3.51
N SER A 52 6.54 -4.49 -4.08
CA SER A 52 5.65 -5.26 -4.96
C SER A 52 6.33 -5.68 -6.26
N GLY A 53 7.41 -5.00 -6.65
CA GLY A 53 8.11 -5.22 -7.90
C GLY A 53 7.50 -4.49 -9.10
N ALA A 54 6.51 -3.63 -8.90
CA ALA A 54 5.83 -2.90 -9.97
C ALA A 54 6.80 -1.98 -10.74
N GLN A 55 6.73 -2.06 -12.06
CA GLN A 55 7.56 -1.31 -13.00
C GLN A 55 6.72 -0.37 -13.86
N GLN A 56 7.38 0.48 -14.62
CA GLN A 56 6.74 1.32 -15.63
C GLN A 56 5.89 0.45 -16.59
N PHE A 57 4.67 0.90 -16.89
CA PHE A 57 3.64 0.26 -17.72
C PHE A 57 2.89 -0.93 -17.07
N ASP A 58 3.22 -1.30 -15.84
CA ASP A 58 2.35 -2.16 -15.05
C ASP A 58 1.04 -1.47 -14.70
N CYS A 59 0.08 -2.24 -14.18
CA CYS A 59 -1.17 -1.74 -13.65
C CYS A 59 -1.31 -2.14 -12.19
N LEU A 60 -1.48 -1.14 -11.32
CA LEU A 60 -1.58 -1.30 -9.87
C LEU A 60 -2.99 -0.99 -9.40
N TRP A 61 -3.52 -1.80 -8.48
CA TRP A 61 -4.76 -1.51 -7.78
C TRP A 61 -4.53 -1.29 -6.30
N ASP A 62 -5.11 -0.21 -5.77
CA ASP A 62 -5.22 0.08 -4.34
C ASP A 62 -6.69 -0.04 -3.90
N PRO A 63 -7.09 -1.16 -3.26
CA PRO A 63 -8.47 -1.41 -2.81
C PRO A 63 -8.89 -0.65 -1.55
N PHE A 64 -7.98 0.08 -0.91
CA PHE A 64 -8.20 0.92 0.29
C PHE A 64 -7.59 2.31 0.07
N CYS A 65 -7.88 2.94 -1.07
CA CYS A 65 -7.08 4.06 -1.57
C CYS A 65 -7.12 5.34 -0.71
N GLY A 66 -8.07 5.47 0.21
CA GLY A 66 -8.15 6.59 1.14
C GLY A 66 -8.10 7.94 0.43
N THR A 67 -7.00 8.68 0.61
CA THR A 67 -6.76 9.97 -0.04
C THR A 67 -5.87 9.88 -1.30
N GLY A 68 -5.52 8.66 -1.76
CA GLY A 68 -4.85 8.40 -3.03
C GLY A 68 -3.32 8.48 -3.00
N THR A 69 -2.67 8.31 -1.85
CA THR A 69 -1.20 8.43 -1.77
C THR A 69 -0.48 7.39 -2.63
N VAL A 70 -0.89 6.11 -2.56
CA VAL A 70 -0.29 5.04 -3.37
C VAL A 70 -0.46 5.32 -4.86
N LEU A 71 -1.66 5.77 -5.26
CA LEU A 71 -1.95 6.07 -6.66
C LEU A 71 -1.06 7.20 -7.20
N GLN A 72 -0.87 8.28 -6.43
CA GLN A 72 0.00 9.40 -6.81
C GLN A 72 1.45 8.95 -6.98
N GLU A 73 1.99 8.18 -6.04
CA GLU A 73 3.38 7.73 -6.08
C GLU A 73 3.62 6.69 -7.20
N ALA A 74 2.63 5.84 -7.51
CA ALA A 74 2.68 4.93 -8.65
C ALA A 74 2.67 5.68 -10.00
N ARG A 75 1.85 6.73 -10.11
CA ARG A 75 1.79 7.61 -11.29
C ARG A 75 3.14 8.25 -11.61
N LEU A 76 3.91 8.69 -10.60
CA LEU A 76 5.29 9.20 -10.81
C LEU A 76 6.21 8.18 -11.48
N LYS A 77 5.93 6.89 -11.31
CA LYS A 77 6.66 5.80 -11.94
C LYS A 77 6.07 5.37 -13.29
N LYS A 78 5.06 6.11 -13.80
CA LYS A 78 4.33 5.79 -15.03
C LYS A 78 3.64 4.43 -14.98
N ILE A 79 3.07 4.09 -13.84
CA ILE A 79 2.26 2.89 -13.61
C ILE A 79 0.80 3.30 -13.75
N ASP A 80 0.00 2.53 -14.49
CA ASP A 80 -1.45 2.67 -14.52
C ASP A 80 -2.05 2.32 -13.16
N VAL A 81 -3.10 3.02 -12.72
CA VAL A 81 -3.64 2.77 -11.39
C VAL A 81 -5.16 2.70 -11.36
N TYR A 82 -5.67 1.73 -10.61
CA TYR A 82 -7.02 1.69 -10.10
C TYR A 82 -7.00 1.99 -8.61
N GLY A 83 -7.95 2.80 -8.14
CA GLY A 83 -8.21 3.01 -6.72
C GLY A 83 -9.64 2.70 -6.38
N SER A 84 -9.89 2.09 -5.23
CA SER A 84 -11.23 1.96 -4.69
C SER A 84 -11.23 2.16 -3.18
N ASP A 85 -12.37 2.60 -2.65
CA ASP A 85 -12.57 2.76 -1.21
C ASP A 85 -14.03 2.49 -0.87
N LEU A 86 -14.29 1.99 0.34
CA LEU A 86 -15.63 1.79 0.87
C LEU A 86 -16.36 3.12 1.12
N SER A 87 -15.61 4.19 1.37
CA SER A 87 -16.14 5.52 1.64
C SER A 87 -16.23 6.34 0.36
N GLU A 88 -17.45 6.72 -0.05
CA GLU A 88 -17.66 7.64 -1.16
C GLU A 88 -16.93 8.98 -0.98
N LYS A 89 -16.81 9.44 0.28
CA LYS A 89 -16.00 10.61 0.64
C LYS A 89 -14.54 10.42 0.25
N MET A 90 -13.97 9.24 0.49
CA MET A 90 -12.57 8.95 0.14
C MET A 90 -12.41 8.85 -1.38
N VAL A 91 -13.36 8.28 -2.09
CA VAL A 91 -13.40 8.26 -3.56
C VAL A 91 -13.38 9.67 -4.13
N ASP A 92 -14.22 10.59 -3.61
CA ASP A 92 -14.23 12.01 -4.00
C ASP A 92 -12.88 12.69 -3.67
N TYR A 93 -12.33 12.44 -2.49
CA TYR A 93 -11.05 13.03 -2.07
C TYR A 93 -9.91 12.54 -2.95
N THR A 94 -9.84 11.24 -3.22
CA THR A 94 -8.83 10.66 -4.11
C THR A 94 -8.96 11.21 -5.52
N THR A 95 -10.18 11.31 -6.06
CA THR A 95 -10.41 11.87 -7.39
C THR A 95 -9.89 13.30 -7.50
N LYS A 96 -10.21 14.17 -6.54
CA LYS A 96 -9.73 15.55 -6.50
C LYS A 96 -8.22 15.66 -6.33
N ASN A 97 -7.64 14.78 -5.52
CA ASN A 97 -6.20 14.72 -5.32
C ASN A 97 -5.47 14.24 -6.58
N MET A 98 -6.03 13.28 -7.32
CA MET A 98 -5.45 12.78 -8.57
C MET A 98 -5.52 13.82 -9.68
N GLN A 99 -6.64 14.55 -9.81
CA GLN A 99 -6.77 15.68 -10.75
C GLN A 99 -5.74 16.78 -10.45
N TRP A 100 -5.64 17.20 -9.19
CA TRP A 100 -4.63 18.17 -8.76
C TRP A 100 -3.21 17.69 -9.04
N PHE A 101 -2.96 16.40 -8.83
CA PHE A 101 -1.65 15.80 -9.05
C PHE A 101 -1.26 15.84 -10.54
N ASP A 102 -2.18 15.49 -11.43
CA ASP A 102 -1.97 15.56 -12.88
C ASP A 102 -1.69 16.99 -13.35
N GLU A 103 -2.42 17.98 -12.81
CA GLU A 103 -2.20 19.40 -13.10
C GLU A 103 -0.82 19.90 -12.65
N LYS A 104 -0.38 19.48 -11.45
CA LYS A 104 0.87 19.99 -10.83
C LYS A 104 2.12 19.31 -11.37
N PHE A 105 2.05 18.05 -11.72
CA PHE A 105 3.21 17.26 -12.15
C PHE A 105 3.25 17.03 -13.67
N GLY A 106 2.33 17.64 -14.43
CA GLY A 106 2.31 17.58 -15.90
C GLY A 106 2.06 16.17 -16.45
N ILE A 107 1.51 15.28 -15.61
CA ILE A 107 1.15 13.92 -16.00
C ILE A 107 -0.20 14.03 -16.71
N GLY A 108 -0.23 13.86 -18.05
CA GLY A 108 -1.45 14.01 -18.86
C GLY A 108 -1.47 15.21 -19.80
N HIS A 109 -0.46 16.09 -19.79
CA HIS A 109 -0.39 17.26 -20.69
C HIS A 109 0.52 17.08 -21.91
N LYS A 110 -0.15 16.79 -23.05
CA LYS A 110 0.09 17.30 -24.42
C LYS A 110 1.48 17.17 -25.06
N ASN A 111 2.25 16.15 -24.82
CA ASN A 111 3.20 15.73 -25.83
C ASN A 111 2.82 14.35 -26.35
N LYS A 112 2.28 14.26 -27.56
CA LYS A 112 1.76 13.06 -28.25
C LYS A 112 2.75 11.89 -28.40
N ARG A 113 3.88 11.91 -27.71
CA ARG A 113 4.91 10.86 -27.71
C ARG A 113 5.21 10.26 -26.33
N GLN A 114 4.58 10.74 -25.27
CA GLN A 114 4.74 10.17 -23.93
C GLN A 114 3.51 9.34 -23.60
N ILE A 115 3.69 8.06 -23.38
CA ILE A 115 2.62 7.16 -22.90
C ILE A 115 2.30 7.62 -21.49
N ASP A 116 1.16 8.28 -21.32
CA ASP A 116 0.65 8.72 -20.03
C ASP A 116 0.03 7.53 -19.32
N SER A 117 0.43 7.28 -18.09
CA SER A 117 -0.26 6.31 -17.25
C SER A 117 -1.68 6.79 -16.96
N SER A 118 -2.64 5.87 -16.96
CA SER A 118 -4.04 6.14 -16.70
C SER A 118 -4.42 5.94 -15.23
N TRP A 119 -5.52 6.53 -14.79
CA TRP A 119 -6.07 6.24 -13.48
C TRP A 119 -7.60 6.20 -13.50
N LYS A 120 -8.15 5.38 -12.62
CA LYS A 120 -9.58 5.28 -12.37
C LYS A 120 -9.84 5.04 -10.89
N VAL A 121 -10.77 5.79 -10.32
CA VAL A 121 -11.20 5.64 -8.91
C VAL A 121 -12.69 5.32 -8.88
N PHE A 122 -13.10 4.38 -8.02
CA PHE A 122 -14.49 3.95 -7.90
C PHE A 122 -14.83 3.53 -6.46
N HIS A 123 -16.11 3.62 -6.12
CA HIS A 123 -16.63 3.16 -4.83
C HIS A 123 -16.76 1.64 -4.83
N ALA A 124 -16.16 0.96 -3.84
CA ALA A 124 -16.30 -0.47 -3.66
C ALA A 124 -15.88 -0.91 -2.26
N ASP A 125 -16.51 -1.96 -1.77
CA ASP A 125 -16.06 -2.73 -0.61
C ASP A 125 -15.04 -3.79 -1.05
N ALA A 126 -13.80 -3.68 -0.59
CA ALA A 126 -12.72 -4.60 -0.93
C ALA A 126 -13.04 -6.06 -0.55
N THR A 127 -13.89 -6.28 0.45
CA THR A 127 -14.26 -7.62 0.92
C THR A 127 -15.27 -8.34 0.02
N THR A 128 -15.95 -7.60 -0.88
CA THR A 128 -17.02 -8.14 -1.72
C THR A 128 -16.97 -7.74 -3.18
N VAL A 129 -16.13 -6.77 -3.54
CA VAL A 129 -16.01 -6.24 -4.90
C VAL A 129 -15.78 -7.35 -5.93
N LYS A 130 -16.44 -7.22 -7.07
CA LYS A 130 -16.19 -8.04 -8.28
C LYS A 130 -15.50 -7.16 -9.31
N LEU A 131 -14.29 -7.55 -9.67
CA LEU A 131 -13.53 -6.89 -10.72
C LEU A 131 -14.13 -7.21 -12.08
N SER A 132 -14.15 -6.23 -12.97
CA SER A 132 -14.54 -6.46 -14.36
C SER A 132 -13.47 -7.27 -15.10
N ALA A 133 -13.82 -7.91 -16.22
CA ALA A 133 -12.85 -8.64 -17.04
C ALA A 133 -11.67 -7.77 -17.50
N ASP A 134 -11.92 -6.49 -17.83
CA ASP A 134 -10.86 -5.51 -18.15
C ASP A 134 -9.93 -5.28 -16.96
N GLN A 135 -10.47 -5.08 -15.74
CA GLN A 135 -9.65 -4.90 -14.54
C GLN A 135 -8.82 -6.14 -14.23
N ILE A 136 -9.42 -7.34 -14.31
CA ILE A 136 -8.73 -8.63 -14.07
C ILE A 136 -7.56 -8.81 -15.05
N SER A 137 -7.77 -8.51 -16.33
CA SER A 137 -6.73 -8.68 -17.36
C SER A 137 -5.58 -7.66 -17.23
N ARG A 138 -5.83 -6.50 -16.64
CA ARG A 138 -4.85 -5.41 -16.55
C ARG A 138 -4.09 -5.36 -15.23
N ILE A 139 -4.74 -5.69 -14.10
CA ILE A 139 -4.13 -5.58 -12.78
C ILE A 139 -3.01 -6.61 -12.61
N THR A 140 -1.78 -6.11 -12.53
CA THR A 140 -0.56 -6.91 -12.30
C THR A 140 -0.08 -6.84 -10.86
N HIS A 141 -0.45 -5.77 -10.14
CA HIS A 141 0.00 -5.52 -8.77
C HIS A 141 -1.13 -4.99 -7.91
N ILE A 142 -1.11 -5.35 -6.62
CA ILE A 142 -1.99 -4.78 -5.60
C ILE A 142 -1.10 -4.17 -4.52
N VAL A 143 -1.25 -2.87 -4.27
CA VAL A 143 -0.47 -2.17 -3.23
C VAL A 143 -1.42 -1.29 -2.44
N CYS A 144 -1.53 -1.53 -1.14
CA CYS A 144 -2.43 -0.77 -0.28
C CYS A 144 -1.97 -0.72 1.18
N GLU A 145 -2.32 0.35 1.86
CA GLU A 145 -2.46 0.36 3.31
C GLU A 145 -3.87 -0.11 3.64
N THR A 146 -3.99 -1.27 4.28
CA THR A 146 -5.30 -1.83 4.64
C THR A 146 -5.94 -1.05 5.80
N TYR A 147 -7.13 -1.45 6.23
CA TYR A 147 -7.74 -0.87 7.42
C TYR A 147 -6.87 -1.11 8.66
N LEU A 148 -6.38 -0.03 9.28
CA LEU A 148 -5.49 -0.06 10.46
C LEU A 148 -6.23 -0.09 11.80
N GLY A 149 -7.55 -0.14 11.78
CA GLY A 149 -8.37 -0.01 12.98
C GLY A 149 -8.56 1.46 13.40
N GLN A 150 -9.17 1.64 14.57
CA GLN A 150 -9.31 2.98 15.14
C GLN A 150 -7.96 3.52 15.66
N PRO A 151 -7.72 4.85 15.58
CA PRO A 151 -6.51 5.43 16.13
C PRO A 151 -6.48 5.32 17.67
N PHE A 152 -5.28 5.13 18.19
CA PHE A 152 -5.01 5.11 19.63
C PHE A 152 -3.93 6.13 19.99
N SER A 153 -4.19 6.95 21.00
CA SER A 153 -3.20 7.88 21.57
C SER A 153 -2.28 7.23 22.62
N ALA A 154 -2.68 6.07 23.14
CA ALA A 154 -1.92 5.25 24.09
C ALA A 154 -2.24 3.78 23.87
N PRO A 155 -1.40 2.82 24.32
CA PRO A 155 -1.69 1.39 24.22
C PRO A 155 -3.07 1.06 24.82
N PRO A 156 -3.97 0.44 24.04
CA PRO A 156 -5.32 0.13 24.50
C PRO A 156 -5.33 -0.98 25.55
N ALA A 157 -6.38 -1.02 26.39
CA ALA A 157 -6.61 -2.16 27.28
C ALA A 157 -6.71 -3.47 26.49
N PRO A 158 -6.29 -4.61 27.07
CA PRO A 158 -6.21 -5.89 26.36
C PRO A 158 -7.52 -6.35 25.70
N GLU A 159 -8.65 -6.10 26.34
CA GLU A 159 -9.97 -6.44 25.79
C GLU A 159 -10.30 -5.60 24.54
N LYS A 160 -10.02 -4.29 24.59
CA LYS A 160 -10.23 -3.39 23.47
C LYS A 160 -9.28 -3.74 22.30
N LEU A 161 -8.03 -4.08 22.62
CA LEU A 161 -7.07 -4.53 21.61
C LEU A 161 -7.56 -5.80 20.91
N ARG A 162 -8.01 -6.83 21.66
CA ARG A 162 -8.55 -8.07 21.07
C ARG A 162 -9.68 -7.80 20.08
N LYS A 163 -10.63 -6.90 20.44
CA LYS A 163 -11.73 -6.52 19.53
C LYS A 163 -11.24 -5.88 18.24
N VAL A 164 -10.29 -4.96 18.33
CA VAL A 164 -9.72 -4.29 17.15
C VAL A 164 -8.91 -5.24 16.28
N VAL A 165 -8.06 -6.07 16.90
CA VAL A 165 -7.31 -7.12 16.21
C VAL A 165 -8.25 -8.05 15.44
N GLY A 166 -9.31 -8.56 16.11
CA GLY A 166 -10.30 -9.45 15.49
C GLY A 166 -11.01 -8.79 14.30
N ASN A 167 -11.38 -7.52 14.43
CA ASN A 167 -12.05 -6.78 13.35
C ASN A 167 -11.11 -6.55 12.14
N CYS A 168 -9.87 -6.11 12.39
CA CYS A 168 -8.89 -5.94 11.33
C CYS A 168 -8.56 -7.26 10.64
N ASP A 169 -8.35 -8.33 11.40
CA ASP A 169 -8.08 -9.67 10.89
C ASP A 169 -9.21 -10.17 9.98
N TYR A 170 -10.46 -9.97 10.42
CA TYR A 170 -11.65 -10.35 9.65
C TYR A 170 -11.73 -9.59 8.32
N ILE A 171 -11.59 -8.25 8.34
CA ILE A 171 -11.68 -7.40 7.14
C ILE A 171 -10.59 -7.80 6.14
N ILE A 172 -9.34 -7.89 6.60
CA ILE A 172 -8.20 -8.16 5.71
C ILE A 172 -8.23 -9.60 5.19
N SER A 173 -8.60 -10.57 6.03
CA SER A 173 -8.78 -11.97 5.59
C SER A 173 -9.93 -12.10 4.58
N SER A 174 -11.04 -11.36 4.77
CA SER A 174 -12.16 -11.34 3.83
C SER A 174 -11.76 -10.71 2.49
N PHE A 175 -11.01 -9.62 2.52
CA PHE A 175 -10.43 -9.02 1.32
C PHE A 175 -9.56 -10.02 0.56
N LEU A 176 -8.60 -10.66 1.22
CA LEU A 176 -7.71 -11.64 0.58
C LEU A 176 -8.48 -12.81 -0.02
N ARG A 177 -9.46 -13.37 0.70
CA ARG A 177 -10.32 -14.45 0.16
C ARG A 177 -11.13 -13.98 -1.05
N ASN A 178 -11.65 -12.75 -1.04
CA ASN A 178 -12.45 -12.23 -2.13
C ASN A 178 -11.64 -12.06 -3.41
N ILE A 179 -10.41 -11.54 -3.30
CA ILE A 179 -9.60 -11.25 -4.49
C ILE A 179 -8.86 -12.48 -5.04
N HIS A 180 -8.53 -13.47 -4.19
CA HIS A 180 -7.76 -14.63 -4.61
C HIS A 180 -8.27 -15.28 -5.91
N PRO A 181 -9.56 -15.63 -6.06
CA PRO A 181 -10.07 -16.23 -7.29
C PRO A 181 -10.21 -15.25 -8.47
N GLN A 182 -9.96 -13.97 -8.28
CA GLN A 182 -10.16 -12.92 -9.29
C GLN A 182 -8.85 -12.41 -9.89
N ILE A 183 -7.70 -12.71 -9.29
CA ILE A 183 -6.41 -12.20 -9.74
C ILE A 183 -5.61 -13.25 -10.50
N HIS A 184 -4.74 -12.79 -11.38
CA HIS A 184 -3.83 -13.68 -12.10
C HIS A 184 -2.78 -14.30 -11.15
N PRO A 185 -2.33 -15.56 -11.36
CA PRO A 185 -1.30 -16.20 -10.54
C PRO A 185 0.01 -15.41 -10.42
N SER A 186 0.36 -14.61 -11.41
CA SER A 186 1.54 -13.74 -11.37
C SER A 186 1.33 -12.43 -10.62
N THR A 187 0.08 -12.09 -10.23
CA THR A 187 -0.20 -10.84 -9.50
C THR A 187 0.55 -10.83 -8.17
N ARG A 188 1.27 -9.75 -7.92
CA ARG A 188 2.00 -9.54 -6.66
C ARG A 188 1.31 -8.51 -5.80
N LEU A 189 1.35 -8.76 -4.49
CA LEU A 189 0.76 -7.86 -3.52
C LEU A 189 1.86 -7.30 -2.61
N CYS A 190 1.75 -6.01 -2.26
CA CYS A 190 2.43 -5.44 -1.11
C CYS A 190 1.39 -4.70 -0.27
N ILE A 191 1.03 -5.28 0.87
CA ILE A 191 0.01 -4.73 1.75
C ILE A 191 0.63 -4.32 3.09
N ALA A 192 0.22 -3.16 3.61
CA ALA A 192 0.54 -2.72 4.95
C ALA A 192 -0.64 -3.05 5.87
N ILE A 193 -0.42 -3.95 6.83
CA ILE A 193 -1.40 -4.36 7.83
C ILE A 193 -1.02 -3.78 9.20
N PRO A 194 -1.99 -3.61 10.13
CA PRO A 194 -1.69 -3.07 11.46
C PRO A 194 -0.96 -4.07 12.35
N ALA A 195 -0.04 -3.54 13.17
CA ALA A 195 0.48 -4.19 14.37
C ALA A 195 0.51 -3.17 15.50
N TRP A 196 0.21 -3.59 16.73
CA TRP A 196 0.08 -2.68 17.87
C TRP A 196 1.20 -2.89 18.88
N GLN A 197 1.90 -1.80 19.24
CA GLN A 197 2.94 -1.84 20.26
C GLN A 197 2.33 -1.68 21.65
N ASP A 198 2.71 -2.56 22.58
CA ASP A 198 2.39 -2.42 23.99
C ASP A 198 3.39 -1.51 24.73
N ALA A 199 3.12 -1.25 26.01
CA ALA A 199 3.97 -0.42 26.85
C ALA A 199 5.39 -1.01 27.07
N SER A 200 5.60 -2.30 26.81
CA SER A 200 6.90 -2.95 26.91
C SER A 200 7.68 -2.95 25.59
N GLY A 201 7.10 -2.36 24.53
CA GLY A 201 7.71 -2.31 23.21
C GLY A 201 7.45 -3.56 22.34
N ARG A 202 6.66 -4.54 22.82
CA ARG A 202 6.32 -5.74 22.05
C ARG A 202 5.14 -5.46 21.12
N PHE A 203 5.14 -6.12 19.96
CA PHE A 203 4.08 -5.98 18.97
C PHE A 203 3.08 -7.15 19.03
N THR A 204 1.80 -6.80 18.93
CA THR A 204 0.71 -7.74 18.67
C THR A 204 0.43 -7.69 17.17
N HIS A 205 0.63 -8.82 16.50
CA HIS A 205 0.39 -9.01 15.07
C HIS A 205 -1.00 -9.59 14.79
N LEU A 206 -1.47 -9.46 13.56
CA LEU A 206 -2.72 -10.09 13.13
C LEU A 206 -2.57 -11.62 13.00
N PRO A 207 -3.55 -12.42 13.45
CA PRO A 207 -3.54 -13.88 13.30
C PRO A 207 -3.39 -14.37 11.87
N LEU A 208 -3.90 -13.61 10.87
CA LEU A 208 -3.83 -13.97 9.46
C LEU A 208 -2.38 -14.16 8.96
N VAL A 209 -1.38 -13.50 9.57
CA VAL A 209 0.03 -13.63 9.16
C VAL A 209 0.49 -15.10 9.23
N ASN A 210 0.02 -15.85 10.22
CA ASN A 210 0.31 -17.27 10.38
C ASN A 210 -0.62 -18.19 9.56
N ASN A 211 -1.57 -17.63 8.82
CA ASN A 211 -2.59 -18.37 8.08
C ASN A 211 -2.69 -17.97 6.61
N LEU A 212 -1.67 -17.29 6.06
CA LEU A 212 -1.68 -16.79 4.68
C LEU A 212 -1.92 -17.90 3.66
N GLU A 213 -1.34 -19.08 3.85
CA GLU A 213 -1.54 -20.23 2.96
C GLU A 213 -2.99 -20.70 2.92
N LYS A 214 -3.71 -20.66 4.05
CA LYS A 214 -5.15 -20.97 4.10
C LYS A 214 -6.00 -19.91 3.40
N LEU A 215 -5.46 -18.73 3.18
CA LEU A 215 -6.08 -17.65 2.43
C LEU A 215 -5.72 -17.69 0.92
N GLY A 216 -4.88 -18.65 0.51
CA GLY A 216 -4.42 -18.80 -0.85
C GLY A 216 -3.18 -17.98 -1.21
N PHE A 217 -2.41 -17.53 -0.22
CA PHE A 217 -1.23 -16.70 -0.45
C PHE A 217 0.02 -17.24 0.22
N SER A 218 1.18 -17.02 -0.40
CA SER A 218 2.48 -17.20 0.23
C SER A 218 3.22 -15.88 0.33
N GLN A 219 4.00 -15.73 1.40
CA GLN A 219 4.85 -14.57 1.59
C GLN A 219 6.13 -14.72 0.78
N LEU A 220 6.52 -13.66 0.04
CA LEU A 220 7.75 -13.64 -0.75
C LEU A 220 8.99 -13.36 0.07
N GLN A 221 8.85 -12.68 1.20
CA GLN A 221 9.95 -12.34 2.10
C GLN A 221 9.88 -13.20 3.37
N ARG A 222 11.04 -13.67 3.83
CA ARG A 222 11.13 -14.49 5.07
C ARG A 222 10.97 -13.67 6.35
N THR A 223 11.14 -12.34 6.27
CA THR A 223 11.09 -11.45 7.43
C THR A 223 10.06 -10.37 7.16
N SER A 224 9.15 -10.17 8.11
CA SER A 224 8.23 -9.04 8.03
C SER A 224 8.98 -7.72 8.22
N LEU A 225 8.58 -6.72 7.45
CA LEU A 225 9.12 -5.36 7.55
C LEU A 225 8.13 -4.52 8.35
N LEU A 226 8.56 -4.06 9.51
CA LEU A 226 7.74 -3.24 10.40
C LEU A 226 8.11 -1.77 10.25
N TYR A 227 7.18 -0.94 9.77
CA TYR A 227 7.30 0.51 9.80
C TYR A 227 6.57 1.06 11.02
N HIS A 228 7.33 1.62 11.95
CA HIS A 228 6.82 2.18 13.20
C HIS A 228 7.43 3.55 13.46
N ARG A 229 6.63 4.48 13.98
CA ARG A 229 7.08 5.77 14.51
C ARG A 229 7.02 5.73 16.03
N PRO A 230 8.04 6.26 16.75
CA PRO A 230 8.10 6.17 18.21
C PRO A 230 6.89 6.75 18.96
N ASP A 231 6.19 7.70 18.32
CA ASP A 231 5.02 8.40 18.86
C ASP A 231 3.69 7.72 18.49
N GLN A 232 3.71 6.59 17.81
CA GLN A 232 2.50 5.89 17.35
C GLN A 232 2.37 4.52 17.99
N VAL A 233 1.16 4.19 18.43
CA VAL A 233 0.82 2.85 18.96
C VAL A 233 0.70 1.82 17.84
N VAL A 234 0.22 2.26 16.67
CA VAL A 234 -0.02 1.40 15.51
C VAL A 234 1.14 1.47 14.54
N ALA A 235 1.79 0.36 14.33
CA ALA A 235 2.78 0.14 13.29
C ALA A 235 2.12 -0.43 12.03
N ARG A 236 2.86 -0.40 10.94
CA ARG A 236 2.51 -1.01 9.66
C ARG A 236 3.44 -2.18 9.40
N GLU A 237 2.89 -3.37 9.40
CA GLU A 237 3.62 -4.57 8.99
C GLU A 237 3.43 -4.77 7.48
N LEU A 238 4.54 -4.76 6.73
CA LEU A 238 4.51 -4.87 5.27
C LEU A 238 4.63 -6.34 4.88
N LEU A 239 3.64 -6.83 4.17
CA LEU A 239 3.61 -8.18 3.62
C LEU A 239 3.72 -8.11 2.09
N THR A 240 4.72 -8.79 1.53
CA THR A 240 4.78 -9.04 0.08
C THR A 240 4.32 -10.45 -0.21
N LEU A 241 3.25 -10.57 -0.99
CA LEU A 241 2.53 -11.81 -1.19
C LEU A 241 2.43 -12.16 -2.68
N LYS A 242 2.31 -13.46 -2.94
CA LYS A 242 1.85 -14.01 -4.23
C LYS A 242 0.71 -15.00 -3.99
N ALA A 243 -0.21 -15.09 -4.93
CA ALA A 243 -1.26 -16.09 -4.89
C ALA A 243 -0.70 -17.50 -5.08
N ILE A 244 -1.27 -18.48 -4.39
CA ILE A 244 -0.99 -19.91 -4.53
C ILE A 244 -2.23 -20.55 -5.13
N TYR A 245 -2.06 -21.23 -6.24
CA TYR A 245 -3.11 -22.06 -6.85
C TYR A 245 -2.70 -23.53 -6.77
N PRO A 246 -3.65 -24.46 -6.57
CA PRO A 246 -3.35 -25.88 -6.70
C PRO A 246 -2.68 -26.11 -8.06
N THR A 247 -1.54 -26.77 -8.07
CA THR A 247 -0.99 -27.30 -9.32
C THR A 247 -2.03 -28.32 -9.82
N GLU A 248 -2.59 -28.09 -11.01
CA GLU A 248 -3.31 -29.15 -11.69
C GLU A 248 -2.34 -30.34 -11.79
N THR A 249 -2.60 -31.35 -10.98
CA THR A 249 -1.94 -32.65 -11.16
C THR A 249 -2.45 -33.19 -12.48
N ALA A 250 -1.54 -33.16 -13.48
CA ALA A 250 -1.76 -33.77 -14.79
C ALA A 250 -2.00 -35.30 -14.65
#